data_7fef3bd32e69628dacfb661b1314335d
#
_entry.id   7fef3bd32e69628dacfb661b1314335d
#
_cell.length_a   1.000
_cell.length_b   1.000
_cell.length_c   1.000
_cell.angle_alpha   90.00
_cell.angle_beta   90.00
_cell.angle_gamma   90.00
#
_symmetry.space_group_name_H-M   'P 1'
#
loop_
_entity.id
_entity.type
_entity.pdbx_description
1 polymer ?
#
loop_
_entity_poly.entity_id
_entity_poly.type
_entity_poly.pdbx_seq_one_letter_code
_entity_poly.pdbx_strand_id
1 'polypeptide(L)'
;MKHADLIKQMTLEEKIDYVGGYESWYIRAIDRLGLPAVRMADGPQGVRNDTKSTLYPSGIAAAATWDKSLIRHMGVALGQDSRARGVHILLGPGANIYRSPLCGRNFEYFGEDPYLAGEIAASYILGLQSQGVMASIKHFAGNNQEYERHNVSSDIDERT
;
A
#
# COMPACT_ATOMS: atom_id res chain seq x y z
N MET A 1 16.64 13.21 12.14
CA MET A 1 16.74 14.14 13.29
C MET A 1 15.54 15.08 13.38
N LYS A 2 15.13 15.72 12.30
CA LYS A 2 13.93 16.60 12.34
C LYS A 2 12.65 15.90 12.85
N HIS A 3 12.46 14.61 12.52
CA HIS A 3 11.28 13.86 12.94
C HIS A 3 11.28 13.50 14.44
N ALA A 4 12.45 13.20 15.01
CA ALA A 4 12.55 12.87 16.44
C ALA A 4 12.16 14.06 17.33
N ASP A 5 12.53 15.28 16.93
CA ASP A 5 12.18 16.47 17.69
C ASP A 5 10.70 16.82 17.58
N LEU A 6 10.09 16.55 16.42
CA LEU A 6 8.66 16.69 16.22
C LEU A 6 7.89 15.69 17.11
N ILE A 7 8.30 14.41 17.11
CA ILE A 7 7.70 13.38 17.95
C ILE A 7 7.78 13.70 19.44
N LYS A 8 8.88 14.33 19.91
CA LYS A 8 9.00 14.76 21.31
C LYS A 8 8.00 15.85 21.70
N GLN A 9 7.56 16.65 20.74
CA GLN A 9 6.59 17.72 20.97
C GLN A 9 5.14 17.20 20.99
N MET A 10 4.88 16.00 20.45
CA MET A 10 3.55 15.39 20.47
C MET A 10 3.20 14.90 21.88
N THR A 11 1.96 15.13 22.30
CA THR A 11 1.40 14.49 23.50
C THR A 11 1.20 12.99 23.27
N LEU A 12 0.90 12.25 24.34
CA LEU A 12 0.60 10.80 24.20
C LEU A 12 -0.67 10.60 23.39
N GLU A 13 -1.70 11.39 23.64
CA GLU A 13 -2.98 11.34 22.94
C GLU A 13 -2.78 11.61 21.43
N GLU A 14 -2.02 12.63 21.08
CA GLU A 14 -1.70 12.93 19.67
C GLU A 14 -0.94 11.81 18.99
N LYS A 15 -0.02 11.13 19.68
CA LYS A 15 0.68 9.96 19.15
C LYS A 15 -0.26 8.80 18.90
N ILE A 16 -1.18 8.54 19.82
CA ILE A 16 -2.21 7.49 19.70
C ILE A 16 -3.13 7.79 18.52
N ASP A 17 -3.66 9.02 18.46
CA ASP A 17 -4.52 9.47 17.36
C ASP A 17 -3.81 9.43 16.00
N TYR A 18 -2.52 9.75 15.97
CA TYR A 18 -1.76 9.78 14.71
C TYR A 18 -1.50 8.39 14.12
N VAL A 19 -1.38 7.34 14.93
CA VAL A 19 -1.25 5.96 14.46
C VAL A 19 -2.62 5.29 14.26
N GLY A 20 -3.68 5.87 14.80
CA GLY A 20 -5.08 5.49 14.52
C GLY A 20 -5.61 6.27 13.31
N GLY A 21 -6.42 5.66 12.49
CA GLY A 21 -7.13 6.39 11.43
C GLY A 21 -8.40 7.05 11.95
N TYR A 22 -8.93 8.01 11.18
CA TYR A 22 -10.29 8.51 11.36
C TYR A 22 -11.01 8.57 10.00
N GLU A 23 -12.33 8.51 10.04
CA GLU A 23 -13.16 8.49 8.81
C GLU A 23 -12.68 7.47 7.76
N SER A 24 -12.18 6.33 8.22
CA SER A 24 -11.65 5.20 7.46
C SER A 24 -10.40 5.49 6.62
N TRP A 25 -10.19 6.72 6.14
CA TRP A 25 -9.19 7.02 5.12
C TRP A 25 -8.25 8.17 5.47
N TYR A 26 -8.26 8.65 6.72
CA TYR A 26 -7.43 9.79 7.10
C TYR A 26 -6.59 9.51 8.34
N ILE A 27 -5.42 10.17 8.39
CA ILE A 27 -4.67 10.42 9.60
C ILE A 27 -4.93 11.87 9.98
N ARG A 28 -5.27 12.11 11.25
CA ARG A 28 -5.70 13.42 11.76
C ARG A 28 -4.57 14.45 11.68
N ALA A 29 -4.90 15.69 11.35
CA ALA A 29 -3.96 16.81 11.44
C ALA A 29 -3.57 17.10 12.90
N ILE A 30 -2.38 17.64 13.09
CA ILE A 30 -1.94 18.24 14.36
C ILE A 30 -1.51 19.66 14.06
N ASP A 31 -2.48 20.58 14.01
CA ASP A 31 -2.30 21.95 13.51
C ASP A 31 -1.24 22.72 14.30
N ARG A 32 -1.19 22.54 15.61
CA ARG A 32 -0.18 23.20 16.46
C ARG A 32 1.27 22.81 16.13
N LEU A 33 1.47 21.67 15.44
CA LEU A 33 2.78 21.19 14.98
C LEU A 33 2.97 21.37 13.48
N GLY A 34 2.00 21.97 12.78
CA GLY A 34 2.02 22.13 11.33
C GLY A 34 1.94 20.82 10.56
N LEU A 35 1.38 19.77 11.17
CA LEU A 35 1.16 18.48 10.52
C LEU A 35 -0.22 18.47 9.86
N PRO A 36 -0.31 18.43 8.53
CA PRO A 36 -1.58 18.36 7.83
C PRO A 36 -2.24 17.00 8.01
N ALA A 37 -3.54 16.94 7.76
CA ALA A 37 -4.22 15.66 7.61
C ALA A 37 -3.64 14.87 6.42
N VAL A 38 -3.48 13.56 6.60
CA VAL A 38 -2.97 12.67 5.55
C VAL A 38 -4.12 11.82 5.05
N ARG A 39 -4.38 11.87 3.75
CA ARG A 39 -5.41 11.05 3.11
C ARG A 39 -4.81 9.79 2.54
N MET A 40 -5.45 8.66 2.83
CA MET A 40 -5.15 7.35 2.26
C MET A 40 -6.20 6.99 1.19
N ALA A 41 -5.83 6.08 0.30
CA ALA A 41 -6.77 5.40 -0.58
C ALA A 41 -6.31 3.97 -0.82
N ASP A 42 -7.25 3.05 -0.95
CA ASP A 42 -6.93 1.73 -1.46
C ASP A 42 -6.58 1.81 -2.94
N GLY A 43 -5.79 0.84 -3.44
CA GLY A 43 -5.57 0.84 -4.86
C GLY A 43 -4.28 0.29 -5.42
N PRO A 44 -3.99 -1.03 -5.27
CA PRO A 44 -2.85 -1.63 -5.97
C PRO A 44 -2.94 -1.52 -7.50
N GLN A 45 -4.16 -1.41 -8.04
CA GLN A 45 -4.47 -1.40 -9.46
C GLN A 45 -5.19 -0.13 -9.91
N GLY A 46 -5.17 0.91 -9.11
CA GLY A 46 -5.84 2.19 -9.37
C GLY A 46 -6.34 2.82 -8.08
N VAL A 47 -6.35 4.13 -8.05
CA VAL A 47 -6.71 4.89 -6.86
C VAL A 47 -8.19 4.75 -6.57
N ARG A 48 -8.54 3.99 -5.55
CA ARG A 48 -9.93 3.76 -5.12
C ARG A 48 -10.32 4.77 -4.05
N ASN A 49 -11.04 5.77 -4.48
CA ASN A 49 -11.69 6.76 -3.62
C ASN A 49 -13.08 7.10 -4.18
N ASP A 50 -13.63 8.23 -3.78
CA ASP A 50 -15.00 8.66 -4.12
C ASP A 50 -15.23 8.98 -5.59
N THR A 51 -14.17 9.01 -6.41
CA THR A 51 -14.24 9.40 -7.81
C THR A 51 -13.77 8.27 -8.73
N LYS A 52 -14.22 8.30 -9.99
CA LYS A 52 -13.75 7.39 -11.03
C LYS A 52 -12.24 7.55 -11.22
N SER A 53 -11.53 6.45 -11.39
CA SER A 53 -10.10 6.42 -11.64
C SER A 53 -9.74 5.41 -12.72
N THR A 54 -8.51 5.51 -13.21
CA THR A 54 -7.95 4.52 -14.14
C THR A 54 -7.79 3.18 -13.43
N LEU A 55 -8.19 2.11 -14.10
CA LEU A 55 -7.89 0.74 -13.70
C LEU A 55 -6.63 0.30 -14.44
N TYR A 56 -5.58 0.05 -13.68
CA TYR A 56 -4.32 -0.49 -14.19
C TYR A 56 -4.35 -2.02 -14.26
N PRO A 57 -3.40 -2.65 -14.95
CA PRO A 57 -3.30 -4.11 -15.00
C PRO A 57 -3.25 -4.73 -13.61
N SER A 58 -3.78 -5.93 -13.47
CA SER A 58 -3.74 -6.68 -12.22
C SER A 58 -2.31 -7.02 -11.79
N GLY A 59 -2.09 -7.25 -10.50
CA GLY A 59 -0.76 -7.56 -9.97
C GLY A 59 -0.12 -8.76 -10.67
N ILE A 60 -0.90 -9.83 -10.89
CA ILE A 60 -0.40 -11.01 -11.61
C ILE A 60 -0.02 -10.70 -13.07
N ALA A 61 -0.78 -9.85 -13.75
CA ALA A 61 -0.45 -9.41 -15.11
C ALA A 61 0.80 -8.52 -15.13
N ALA A 62 0.92 -7.63 -14.14
CA ALA A 62 2.12 -6.80 -13.97
C ALA A 62 3.38 -7.67 -13.75
N ALA A 63 3.31 -8.67 -12.86
CA ALA A 63 4.41 -9.59 -12.60
C ALA A 63 4.78 -10.44 -13.83
N ALA A 64 3.79 -10.86 -14.63
CA ALA A 64 3.99 -11.64 -15.85
C ALA A 64 4.79 -10.90 -16.94
N THR A 65 4.96 -9.60 -16.84
CA THR A 65 5.80 -8.83 -17.77
C THR A 65 7.28 -9.06 -17.56
N TRP A 66 7.72 -9.40 -16.36
CA TRP A 66 9.14 -9.50 -15.95
C TRP A 66 9.93 -8.21 -16.19
N ASP A 67 9.24 -7.09 -16.41
CA ASP A 67 9.82 -5.80 -16.78
C ASP A 67 9.69 -4.78 -15.63
N LYS A 68 10.78 -4.65 -14.87
CA LYS A 68 10.89 -3.70 -13.75
C LYS A 68 10.71 -2.24 -14.19
N SER A 69 11.16 -1.90 -15.40
CA SER A 69 11.05 -0.54 -15.94
C SER A 69 9.59 -0.19 -16.20
N LEU A 70 8.85 -1.10 -16.84
CA LEU A 70 7.42 -0.94 -17.09
C LEU A 70 6.63 -0.78 -15.77
N ILE A 71 6.94 -1.60 -14.77
CA ILE A 71 6.27 -1.53 -13.46
C ILE A 71 6.61 -0.23 -12.73
N ARG A 72 7.83 0.27 -12.87
CA ARG A 72 8.18 1.59 -12.34
C ARG A 72 7.36 2.70 -13.00
N HIS A 73 7.16 2.66 -14.31
CA HIS A 73 6.29 3.62 -15.03
C HIS A 73 4.84 3.51 -14.58
N MET A 74 4.33 2.29 -14.36
CA MET A 74 3.00 2.09 -13.77
C MET A 74 2.90 2.75 -12.38
N GLY A 75 3.91 2.57 -11.53
CA GLY A 75 4.00 3.24 -10.23
C GLY A 75 4.00 4.77 -10.34
N VAL A 76 4.72 5.33 -11.32
CA VAL A 76 4.70 6.79 -11.60
C VAL A 76 3.29 7.25 -11.95
N ALA A 77 2.61 6.57 -12.86
CA ALA A 77 1.26 6.91 -13.28
C ALA A 77 0.25 6.85 -12.11
N LEU A 78 0.33 5.79 -11.30
CA LEU A 78 -0.46 5.66 -10.06
C LEU A 78 -0.18 6.80 -9.06
N GLY A 79 1.08 7.22 -8.95
CA GLY A 79 1.47 8.34 -8.11
C GLY A 79 0.87 9.66 -8.60
N GLN A 80 0.89 9.90 -9.91
CA GLN A 80 0.26 11.07 -10.52
C GLN A 80 -1.25 11.08 -10.29
N ASP A 81 -1.92 9.95 -10.50
CA ASP A 81 -3.34 9.79 -10.23
C ASP A 81 -3.68 10.01 -8.74
N SER A 82 -2.84 9.50 -7.84
CA SER A 82 -3.01 9.71 -6.39
C SER A 82 -2.90 11.18 -6.02
N ARG A 83 -1.88 11.88 -6.52
CA ARG A 83 -1.72 13.32 -6.28
C ARG A 83 -2.87 14.15 -6.83
N ALA A 84 -3.31 13.86 -8.04
CA ALA A 84 -4.43 14.55 -8.66
C ALA A 84 -5.73 14.43 -7.85
N ARG A 85 -5.81 13.42 -7.00
CA ARG A 85 -6.97 13.15 -6.11
C ARG A 85 -6.73 13.52 -4.65
N GLY A 86 -5.61 14.19 -4.34
CA GLY A 86 -5.26 14.58 -2.97
C GLY A 86 -4.95 13.39 -2.05
N VAL A 87 -4.52 12.26 -2.61
CA VAL A 87 -4.13 11.07 -1.87
C VAL A 87 -2.63 11.14 -1.57
N HIS A 88 -2.27 10.95 -0.30
CA HIS A 88 -0.91 11.02 0.20
C HIS A 88 -0.28 9.64 0.42
N ILE A 89 -1.12 8.64 0.75
CA ILE A 89 -0.71 7.25 0.95
C ILE A 89 -1.59 6.37 0.07
N LEU A 90 -0.98 5.60 -0.83
CA LEU A 90 -1.69 4.57 -1.59
C LEU A 90 -1.46 3.20 -0.92
N LEU A 91 -2.54 2.51 -0.57
CA LEU A 91 -2.49 1.17 0.02
C LEU A 91 -2.19 0.14 -1.08
N GLY A 92 -0.94 0.04 -1.42
CA GLY A 92 -0.37 -0.82 -2.44
C GLY A 92 1.16 -0.68 -2.50
N PRO A 93 1.83 -1.64 -3.16
CA PRO A 93 1.30 -2.77 -3.90
C PRO A 93 0.80 -3.91 -3.00
N GLY A 94 -0.02 -4.79 -3.57
CA GLY A 94 -0.30 -6.10 -3.00
C GLY A 94 0.83 -7.06 -3.36
N ALA A 95 1.57 -7.55 -2.36
CA ALA A 95 2.75 -8.41 -2.58
C ALA A 95 2.70 -9.70 -1.76
N ASN A 96 1.51 -10.10 -1.33
CA ASN A 96 1.33 -11.35 -0.61
C ASN A 96 1.72 -12.54 -1.50
N ILE A 97 2.54 -13.44 -0.97
CA ILE A 97 2.97 -14.65 -1.69
C ILE A 97 1.85 -15.69 -1.62
N TYR A 98 1.49 -16.29 -2.77
CA TYR A 98 0.46 -17.31 -2.83
C TYR A 98 0.83 -18.44 -3.79
N ARG A 99 0.42 -19.67 -3.48
CA ARG A 99 0.48 -20.85 -4.36
C ARG A 99 -0.90 -21.41 -4.66
N SER A 100 -1.79 -21.40 -3.68
CA SER A 100 -3.16 -21.86 -3.89
C SER A 100 -3.94 -20.85 -4.74
N PRO A 101 -4.68 -21.30 -5.78
CA PRO A 101 -5.49 -20.40 -6.60
C PRO A 101 -6.80 -19.98 -5.92
N LEU A 102 -7.09 -20.48 -4.73
CA LEU A 102 -8.43 -20.35 -4.11
C LEU A 102 -8.67 -19.03 -3.38
N CYS A 103 -7.66 -18.18 -3.19
CA CYS A 103 -7.88 -16.89 -2.58
C CYS A 103 -8.48 -15.89 -3.59
N GLY A 104 -9.60 -15.26 -3.23
CA GLY A 104 -10.30 -14.29 -4.09
C GLY A 104 -9.49 -13.00 -4.38
N ARG A 105 -8.36 -12.80 -3.72
CA ARG A 105 -7.48 -11.63 -3.91
C ARG A 105 -6.18 -11.94 -4.63
N ASN A 106 -5.97 -13.15 -5.11
CA ASN A 106 -4.74 -13.53 -5.81
C ASN A 106 -4.45 -12.66 -7.03
N PHE A 107 -5.48 -12.15 -7.70
CA PHE A 107 -5.34 -11.31 -8.89
C PHE A 107 -4.53 -10.01 -8.61
N GLU A 108 -4.57 -9.47 -7.40
CA GLU A 108 -3.87 -8.23 -7.05
C GLU A 108 -2.43 -8.45 -6.58
N TYR A 109 -2.01 -9.72 -6.41
CA TYR A 109 -0.68 -10.10 -5.97
C TYR A 109 0.23 -10.49 -7.14
N PHE A 110 1.53 -10.64 -6.88
CA PHE A 110 2.54 -10.85 -7.91
C PHE A 110 2.90 -12.32 -8.16
N GLY A 111 2.29 -13.26 -7.45
CA GLY A 111 2.49 -14.70 -7.63
C GLY A 111 3.14 -15.39 -6.44
N GLU A 112 3.71 -16.57 -6.72
CA GLU A 112 4.28 -17.45 -5.69
C GLU A 112 5.80 -17.27 -5.49
N ASP A 113 6.49 -16.68 -6.46
CA ASP A 113 7.93 -16.48 -6.39
C ASP A 113 8.27 -15.23 -5.56
N PRO A 114 8.89 -15.36 -4.38
CA PRO A 114 9.23 -14.22 -3.53
C PRO A 114 10.25 -13.27 -4.15
N TYR A 115 11.18 -13.78 -4.99
CA TYR A 115 12.16 -12.93 -5.65
C TYR A 115 11.48 -12.03 -6.69
N LEU A 116 10.68 -12.61 -7.58
CA LEU A 116 9.92 -11.84 -8.58
C LEU A 116 8.98 -10.83 -7.89
N ALA A 117 8.23 -11.28 -6.89
CA ALA A 117 7.31 -10.41 -6.15
C ALA A 117 8.05 -9.24 -5.50
N GLY A 118 9.21 -9.47 -4.90
CA GLY A 118 10.03 -8.44 -4.28
C GLY A 118 10.54 -7.40 -5.28
N GLU A 119 11.09 -7.83 -6.42
CA GLU A 119 11.63 -6.96 -7.47
C GLU A 119 10.54 -6.09 -8.13
N ILE A 120 9.39 -6.69 -8.39
CA ILE A 120 8.22 -5.99 -8.96
C ILE A 120 7.65 -5.00 -7.94
N ALA A 121 7.49 -5.42 -6.67
CA ALA A 121 7.01 -4.54 -5.60
C ALA A 121 7.94 -3.34 -5.39
N ALA A 122 9.25 -3.55 -5.35
CA ALA A 122 10.23 -2.49 -5.20
C ALA A 122 10.14 -1.48 -6.37
N SER A 123 10.01 -1.97 -7.59
CA SER A 123 9.88 -1.12 -8.78
C SER A 123 8.60 -0.27 -8.76
N TYR A 124 7.47 -0.87 -8.39
CA TYR A 124 6.20 -0.17 -8.17
C TYR A 124 6.34 0.93 -7.12
N ILE A 125 6.91 0.61 -5.95
CA ILE A 125 7.11 1.53 -4.84
C ILE A 125 7.99 2.71 -5.24
N LEU A 126 9.12 2.45 -5.90
CA LEU A 126 10.02 3.49 -6.40
C LEU A 126 9.34 4.43 -7.38
N GLY A 127 8.49 3.90 -8.26
CA GLY A 127 7.69 4.70 -9.18
C GLY A 127 6.70 5.60 -8.43
N LEU A 128 5.92 5.03 -7.54
CA LEU A 128 4.92 5.75 -6.73
C LEU A 128 5.56 6.86 -5.88
N GLN A 129 6.61 6.52 -5.16
CA GLN A 129 7.31 7.44 -4.26
C GLN A 129 8.01 8.57 -5.02
N SER A 130 8.43 8.36 -6.27
CA SER A 130 9.00 9.41 -7.11
C SER A 130 8.03 10.58 -7.35
N GLN A 131 6.74 10.35 -7.15
CA GLN A 131 5.68 11.36 -7.27
C GLN A 131 5.30 11.98 -5.92
N GLY A 132 6.03 11.68 -4.84
CA GLY A 132 5.76 12.19 -3.50
C GLY A 132 4.55 11.54 -2.82
N VAL A 133 4.16 10.34 -3.23
CA VAL A 133 3.10 9.53 -2.62
C VAL A 133 3.73 8.37 -1.86
N MET A 134 3.31 8.17 -0.63
CA MET A 134 3.77 7.04 0.19
C MET A 134 3.12 5.75 -0.29
N ALA A 135 3.91 4.68 -0.36
CA ALA A 135 3.42 3.33 -0.61
C ALA A 135 3.18 2.59 0.70
N SER A 136 2.15 1.77 0.75
CA SER A 136 1.90 0.85 1.85
C SER A 136 1.77 -0.56 1.29
N ILE A 137 2.90 -1.28 1.30
CA ILE A 137 2.94 -2.67 0.84
C ILE A 137 2.04 -3.54 1.72
N LYS A 138 1.30 -4.47 1.12
CA LYS A 138 0.31 -5.29 1.82
C LYS A 138 0.23 -6.71 1.23
N HIS A 139 -0.26 -7.70 1.94
CA HIS A 139 -0.77 -7.65 3.30
C HIS A 139 0.23 -8.29 4.25
N PHE A 140 0.52 -7.65 5.33
CA PHE A 140 1.41 -8.20 6.35
C PHE A 140 0.55 -8.87 7.44
N ALA A 141 0.55 -10.22 7.54
CA ALA A 141 1.14 -11.14 6.58
C ALA A 141 0.21 -12.34 6.38
N GLY A 142 0.37 -13.00 5.22
CA GLY A 142 -0.30 -14.28 5.01
C GLY A 142 -1.77 -14.20 4.63
N ASN A 143 -2.18 -13.20 3.85
CA ASN A 143 -3.55 -13.10 3.35
C ASN A 143 -3.81 -14.09 2.20
N ASN A 144 -3.82 -15.39 2.50
CA ASN A 144 -3.95 -16.47 1.54
C ASN A 144 -5.37 -17.00 1.38
N GLN A 145 -6.32 -16.45 2.14
CA GLN A 145 -7.76 -16.69 2.00
C GLN A 145 -8.56 -15.50 2.52
N GLU A 146 -9.78 -15.35 2.02
CA GLU A 146 -10.70 -14.27 2.41
C GLU A 146 -11.84 -14.76 3.31
N TYR A 147 -12.12 -16.08 3.32
CA TYR A 147 -13.14 -16.64 4.20
C TYR A 147 -12.71 -16.50 5.66
N GLU A 148 -13.59 -15.90 6.47
CA GLU A 148 -13.34 -15.66 7.90
C GLU A 148 -12.01 -14.95 8.22
N ARG A 149 -11.50 -14.12 7.32
CA ARG A 149 -10.14 -13.50 7.40
C ARG A 149 -9.88 -12.73 8.69
N HIS A 150 -10.92 -12.29 9.39
CA HIS A 150 -10.81 -11.62 10.68
C HIS A 150 -10.76 -12.58 11.88
N ASN A 151 -11.05 -13.86 11.67
CA ASN A 151 -11.19 -14.86 12.70
C ASN A 151 -10.26 -16.07 12.51
N VAL A 152 -9.61 -16.18 11.35
CA VAL A 152 -8.73 -17.30 11.03
C VAL A 152 -7.28 -16.99 11.35
N SER A 153 -6.53 -17.99 11.81
CA SER A 153 -5.08 -17.91 11.91
C SER A 153 -4.40 -18.23 10.60
N SER A 154 -3.37 -17.48 10.24
CA SER A 154 -2.44 -17.81 9.16
C SER A 154 -1.20 -18.45 9.80
N ASP A 155 -1.19 -19.77 9.84
CA ASP A 155 -0.09 -20.51 10.48
C ASP A 155 1.09 -20.61 9.50
N ILE A 156 2.08 -19.75 9.71
CA ILE A 156 3.29 -19.65 8.91
C ILE A 156 4.48 -19.88 9.83
N ASP A 157 5.35 -20.82 9.46
CA ASP A 157 6.58 -21.05 10.23
C ASP A 157 7.59 -19.92 10.06
N GLU A 158 8.56 -19.85 10.98
CA GLU A 158 9.54 -18.75 11.03
C GLU A 158 10.45 -18.68 9.79
N ARG A 159 10.65 -19.80 9.11
CA ARG A 159 11.48 -19.86 7.90
C ARG A 159 10.76 -19.35 6.66
N THR A 160 9.46 -19.64 6.56
CA THR A 160 8.60 -19.24 5.44
C THR A 160 8.29 -17.75 5.49
#